data_1c90af22d0f979384c8c2bca792ce3fe
#
_entry.id   1c90af22d0f979384c8c2bca792ce3fe
#
_cell.length_a   1.000
_cell.length_b   1.000
_cell.length_c   1.000
_cell.angle_alpha   90.00
_cell.angle_beta   90.00
_cell.angle_gamma   90.00
#
_symmetry.space_group_name_H-M   'P 1'
#
loop_
_entity.id
_entity.type
_entity.pdbx_description
1 polymer ?
#
loop_
_entity_poly.entity_id
_entity_poly.type
_entity_poly.pdbx_seq_one_letter_code
_entity_poly.pdbx_strand_id
1 'polypeptide(L)'
;MSEDGILFSCEDPALWRRIYNRYWRVVELRSMAKGKKLAKLLPLDKWYQDELPKAIASRPQRFLTHPELVKVMEWKLTRGKFRPRLQQLVAANPSETVEKCTRKAFSLLPDIQAAITELSSLKALGPATASAVLAAGAPELAAFMADEAVESIPCLKPIQYTAKHYSLYLQRVTERSCSLNKGCPVCSSLVGLLTEHRNAKALLSDWSLSSPSTQRTVKRAGHPTRWSSVCGRGL
;
A
#
# COMPACT_ATOMS: atom_id res chain seq x y z
N MET A 1 1.39 -25.02 -6.19
CA MET A 1 0.95 -24.03 -5.18
C MET A 1 1.85 -22.83 -5.38
N SER A 2 1.33 -21.67 -5.72
CA SER A 2 2.13 -20.47 -5.89
C SER A 2 2.69 -20.04 -4.52
N GLU A 3 3.96 -19.67 -4.46
CA GLU A 3 4.64 -19.20 -3.24
C GLU A 3 3.94 -17.98 -2.60
N ASP A 4 3.10 -17.28 -3.34
CA ASP A 4 2.38 -16.07 -2.92
C ASP A 4 1.32 -16.31 -1.83
N GLY A 5 0.78 -17.54 -1.71
CA GLY A 5 -0.16 -17.89 -0.63
C GLY A 5 0.52 -18.25 0.69
N ILE A 6 1.83 -18.48 0.68
CA ILE A 6 2.56 -19.02 1.83
C ILE A 6 2.66 -17.99 2.96
N LEU A 7 2.93 -16.72 2.64
CA LEU A 7 3.06 -15.71 3.68
C LEU A 7 1.74 -15.45 4.40
N PHE A 8 0.64 -15.29 3.64
CA PHE A 8 -0.65 -15.03 4.28
C PHE A 8 -1.07 -16.15 5.23
N SER A 9 -0.70 -17.39 4.93
CA SER A 9 -0.95 -18.55 5.78
C SER A 9 0.03 -18.71 6.94
N CYS A 10 1.16 -17.98 6.92
CA CYS A 10 2.18 -18.09 7.95
C CYS A 10 1.73 -17.44 9.27
N GLU A 11 1.86 -18.17 10.37
CA GLU A 11 1.49 -17.73 11.72
C GLU A 11 2.66 -17.21 12.55
N ASP A 12 3.88 -17.24 11.99
CA ASP A 12 5.08 -16.74 12.67
C ASP A 12 5.20 -15.22 12.60
N PRO A 13 4.97 -14.47 13.70
CA PRO A 13 5.11 -13.03 13.72
C PRO A 13 6.54 -12.54 13.42
N ALA A 14 7.57 -13.37 13.72
CA ALA A 14 8.96 -13.00 13.47
C ALA A 14 9.26 -12.99 11.97
N LEU A 15 8.68 -13.91 11.19
CA LEU A 15 8.78 -13.90 9.73
C LEU A 15 8.12 -12.63 9.15
N TRP A 16 6.91 -12.29 9.61
CA TRP A 16 6.21 -11.08 9.19
C TRP A 16 7.02 -9.82 9.48
N ARG A 17 7.59 -9.70 10.68
CA ARG A 17 8.44 -8.57 11.08
C ARG A 17 9.71 -8.49 10.22
N ARG A 18 10.37 -9.62 9.94
CA ARG A 18 11.55 -9.70 9.07
C ARG A 18 11.26 -9.23 7.65
N ILE A 19 10.08 -9.59 7.11
CA ILE A 19 9.65 -9.14 5.78
C ILE A 19 9.33 -7.65 5.79
N TYR A 20 8.61 -7.18 6.79
CA TYR A 20 8.31 -5.76 6.96
C TYR A 20 9.56 -4.89 7.01
N ASN A 21 10.59 -5.31 7.71
CA ASN A 21 11.85 -4.58 7.81
C ASN A 21 12.59 -4.45 6.46
N ARG A 22 12.20 -5.23 5.43
CA ARG A 22 12.73 -5.12 4.07
C ARG A 22 11.93 -4.17 3.18
N TYR A 23 10.81 -3.64 3.66
CA TYR A 23 9.87 -2.85 2.87
C TYR A 23 10.57 -1.72 2.10
N TRP A 24 11.25 -0.82 2.80
CA TRP A 24 11.92 0.33 2.19
C TRP A 24 12.98 -0.09 1.18
N ARG A 25 13.72 -1.15 1.45
CA ARG A 25 14.71 -1.68 0.51
C ARG A 25 14.06 -2.18 -0.77
N VAL A 26 12.90 -2.82 -0.68
CA VAL A 26 12.15 -3.29 -1.85
C VAL A 26 11.60 -2.11 -2.65
N VAL A 27 11.05 -1.08 -2.00
CA VAL A 27 10.57 0.14 -2.66
C VAL A 27 11.71 0.86 -3.38
N GLU A 28 12.88 0.99 -2.76
CA GLU A 28 14.09 1.54 -3.40
C GLU A 28 14.49 0.78 -4.64
N LEU A 29 14.65 -0.55 -4.55
CA LEU A 29 15.01 -1.40 -5.67
C LEU A 29 13.99 -1.30 -6.81
N ARG A 30 12.71 -1.23 -6.49
CA ARG A 30 11.66 -1.03 -7.49
C ARG A 30 11.75 0.36 -8.13
N SER A 31 12.04 1.40 -7.34
CA SER A 31 12.20 2.76 -7.87
C SER A 31 13.35 2.89 -8.85
N MET A 32 14.40 2.08 -8.68
CA MET A 32 15.57 2.05 -9.57
C MET A 32 15.35 1.20 -10.83
N ALA A 33 14.42 0.24 -10.79
CA ALA A 33 14.37 -0.85 -11.78
C ALA A 33 13.91 -0.45 -13.18
N LYS A 34 13.08 0.59 -13.39
CA LYS A 34 12.67 1.06 -14.75
C LYS A 34 12.00 2.44 -14.76
N GLY A 35 12.66 3.39 -15.44
CA GLY A 35 12.07 4.59 -16.02
C GLY A 35 11.69 5.71 -15.06
N LYS A 36 11.54 6.94 -15.61
CA LYS A 36 11.21 8.20 -14.90
C LYS A 36 9.97 8.11 -13.98
N LYS A 37 9.02 7.23 -14.30
CA LYS A 37 7.81 7.04 -13.51
C LYS A 37 8.10 6.41 -12.15
N LEU A 38 8.95 5.38 -12.11
CA LEU A 38 9.28 4.67 -10.87
C LEU A 38 10.24 5.47 -9.98
N ALA A 39 11.02 6.39 -10.53
CA ALA A 39 11.85 7.31 -9.74
C ALA A 39 11.02 8.15 -8.75
N LYS A 40 9.74 8.42 -9.06
CA LYS A 40 8.81 9.12 -8.16
C LYS A 40 8.22 8.22 -7.07
N LEU A 41 8.37 6.89 -7.17
CA LEU A 41 7.71 5.96 -6.25
C LEU A 41 8.18 6.15 -4.81
N LEU A 42 9.47 6.20 -4.58
CA LEU A 42 10.04 6.30 -3.23
C LEU A 42 9.58 7.58 -2.48
N PRO A 43 9.69 8.79 -3.05
CA PRO A 43 9.20 10.00 -2.37
C PRO A 43 7.67 10.01 -2.19
N LEU A 44 6.90 9.49 -3.14
CA LEU A 44 5.45 9.38 -3.00
C LEU A 44 5.06 8.37 -1.91
N ASP A 45 5.78 7.26 -1.81
CA ASP A 45 5.50 6.23 -0.83
C ASP A 45 5.87 6.70 0.59
N LYS A 46 7.02 7.39 0.77
CA LYS A 46 7.37 8.04 2.03
C LYS A 46 6.33 9.05 2.47
N TRP A 47 5.88 9.90 1.53
CA TRP A 47 4.82 10.84 1.81
C TRP A 47 3.52 10.15 2.27
N TYR A 48 3.09 9.10 1.56
CA TYR A 48 1.85 8.39 1.87
C TYR A 48 1.93 7.66 3.22
N GLN A 49 3.08 7.05 3.55
CA GLN A 49 3.24 6.27 4.77
C GLN A 49 3.52 7.14 6.02
N ASP A 50 4.26 8.23 5.86
CA ASP A 50 4.76 8.99 6.98
C ASP A 50 4.13 10.39 7.13
N GLU A 51 3.99 11.14 6.03
CA GLU A 51 3.57 12.55 6.07
C GLU A 51 2.05 12.70 6.05
N LEU A 52 1.37 12.01 5.14
CA LEU A 52 -0.08 12.12 4.98
C LEU A 52 -0.85 11.71 6.24
N PRO A 53 -0.54 10.58 6.92
CA PRO A 53 -1.23 10.22 8.16
C PRO A 53 -1.06 11.27 9.25
N LYS A 54 0.13 11.86 9.39
CA LYS A 54 0.39 12.94 10.35
C LYS A 54 -0.41 14.20 10.01
N ALA A 55 -0.44 14.56 8.73
CA ALA A 55 -1.22 15.71 8.27
C ALA A 55 -2.73 15.53 8.55
N ILE A 56 -3.28 14.33 8.30
CA ILE A 56 -4.69 14.03 8.62
C ILE A 56 -4.93 14.09 10.13
N ALA A 57 -4.05 13.49 10.93
CA ALA A 57 -4.19 13.41 12.38
C ALA A 57 -4.03 14.76 13.09
N SER A 58 -3.28 15.70 12.51
CA SER A 58 -3.07 17.05 13.09
C SER A 58 -4.30 17.96 12.96
N ARG A 59 -5.30 17.58 12.15
CA ARG A 59 -6.51 18.36 11.96
C ARG A 59 -7.53 18.10 13.06
N PRO A 60 -8.30 19.11 13.52
CA PRO A 60 -9.36 18.92 14.52
C PRO A 60 -10.41 17.89 14.12
N GLN A 61 -10.69 17.82 12.81
CA GLN A 61 -11.48 16.77 12.18
C GLN A 61 -10.67 16.18 11.04
N ARG A 62 -10.63 14.84 10.92
CA ARG A 62 -9.92 14.16 9.84
C ARG A 62 -10.56 14.47 8.49
N PHE A 63 -9.80 14.90 7.52
CA PHE A 63 -10.19 15.07 6.11
C PHE A 63 -8.94 15.09 5.22
N LEU A 64 -9.14 14.98 3.90
CA LEU A 64 -8.12 15.24 2.91
C LEU A 64 -8.42 16.54 2.17
N THR A 65 -7.38 17.32 1.89
CA THR A 65 -7.45 18.41 0.92
C THR A 65 -7.46 17.86 -0.50
N HIS A 66 -7.94 18.66 -1.46
CA HIS A 66 -7.92 18.26 -2.86
C HIS A 66 -6.51 17.91 -3.39
N PRO A 67 -5.43 18.69 -3.11
CA PRO A 67 -4.07 18.32 -3.52
C PRO A 67 -3.61 16.99 -2.92
N GLU A 68 -3.97 16.69 -1.67
CA GLU A 68 -3.63 15.41 -1.04
C GLU A 68 -4.35 14.25 -1.72
N LEU A 69 -5.63 14.40 -2.05
CA LEU A 69 -6.38 13.36 -2.76
C LEU A 69 -5.79 13.09 -4.15
N VAL A 70 -5.41 14.13 -4.89
CA VAL A 70 -4.73 14.02 -6.19
C VAL A 70 -3.38 13.31 -6.03
N LYS A 71 -2.63 13.61 -4.98
CA LYS A 71 -1.34 12.97 -4.68
C LYS A 71 -1.49 11.51 -4.23
N VAL A 72 -2.56 11.16 -3.50
CA VAL A 72 -2.91 9.75 -3.20
C VAL A 72 -3.18 8.98 -4.49
N MET A 73 -3.89 9.56 -5.45
CA MET A 73 -4.11 8.94 -6.76
C MET A 73 -2.79 8.77 -7.53
N GLU A 74 -1.91 9.79 -7.55
CA GLU A 74 -0.58 9.69 -8.18
C GLU A 74 0.25 8.57 -7.55
N TRP A 75 0.31 8.49 -6.22
CA TRP A 75 0.97 7.41 -5.49
C TRP A 75 0.43 6.04 -5.91
N LYS A 76 -0.88 5.85 -5.86
CA LYS A 76 -1.54 4.58 -6.21
C LYS A 76 -1.25 4.14 -7.65
N LEU A 77 -1.31 5.07 -8.61
CA LEU A 77 -1.05 4.80 -10.03
C LEU A 77 0.44 4.60 -10.34
N THR A 78 1.33 5.21 -9.57
CA THR A 78 2.77 5.02 -9.68
C THR A 78 3.17 3.65 -9.15
N ARG A 79 2.61 3.23 -8.03
CA ARG A 79 2.83 1.94 -7.42
C ARG A 79 2.26 0.78 -8.25
N GLY A 80 1.02 0.91 -8.71
CA GLY A 80 0.27 -0.13 -9.41
C GLY A 80 0.18 0.08 -10.93
N LYS A 81 -0.97 -0.33 -11.50
CA LYS A 81 -1.26 -0.17 -12.92
C LYS A 81 -1.52 1.30 -13.27
N PHE A 82 -0.80 1.81 -14.25
CA PHE A 82 -0.96 3.21 -14.69
C PHE A 82 -2.25 3.40 -15.48
N ARG A 83 -3.09 4.33 -15.02
CA ARG A 83 -4.36 4.71 -15.65
C ARG A 83 -4.48 6.25 -15.65
N PRO A 84 -3.90 6.94 -16.64
CA PRO A 84 -3.80 8.41 -16.64
C PRO A 84 -5.16 9.12 -16.57
N ARG A 85 -6.21 8.53 -17.15
CA ARG A 85 -7.56 9.07 -17.07
C ARG A 85 -8.08 9.21 -15.63
N LEU A 86 -7.70 8.31 -14.72
CA LEU A 86 -8.11 8.41 -13.31
C LEU A 86 -7.47 9.61 -12.61
N GLN A 87 -6.23 9.96 -12.96
CA GLN A 87 -5.56 11.14 -12.44
C GLN A 87 -6.29 12.43 -12.83
N GLN A 88 -6.72 12.54 -14.08
CA GLN A 88 -7.48 13.69 -14.57
C GLN A 88 -8.86 13.78 -13.90
N LEU A 89 -9.55 12.65 -13.77
CA LEU A 89 -10.88 12.60 -13.16
C LEU A 89 -10.85 12.97 -11.67
N VAL A 90 -9.86 12.51 -10.91
CA VAL A 90 -9.75 12.86 -9.50
C VAL A 90 -9.44 14.35 -9.32
N ALA A 91 -8.58 14.91 -10.18
CA ALA A 91 -8.26 16.33 -10.17
C ALA A 91 -9.45 17.25 -10.54
N ALA A 92 -10.45 16.72 -11.26
CA ALA A 92 -11.66 17.45 -11.63
C ALA A 92 -12.73 17.50 -10.54
N ASN A 93 -12.48 16.96 -9.33
CA ASN A 93 -13.37 17.16 -8.20
C ASN A 93 -13.17 18.57 -7.60
N PRO A 94 -14.24 19.30 -7.23
CA PRO A 94 -14.09 20.57 -6.53
C PRO A 94 -13.45 20.39 -5.15
N SER A 95 -12.58 21.31 -4.73
CA SER A 95 -11.85 21.23 -3.46
C SER A 95 -12.79 21.10 -2.26
N GLU A 96 -13.81 21.94 -2.19
CA GLU A 96 -14.81 21.92 -1.11
C GLU A 96 -15.56 20.58 -1.04
N THR A 97 -15.89 20.00 -2.21
CA THR A 97 -16.55 18.69 -2.28
C THR A 97 -15.65 17.59 -1.74
N VAL A 98 -14.35 17.63 -2.05
CA VAL A 98 -13.37 16.66 -1.54
C VAL A 98 -13.25 16.75 -0.02
N GLU A 99 -13.10 17.96 0.52
CA GLU A 99 -13.00 18.14 1.97
C GLU A 99 -14.26 17.71 2.71
N LYS A 100 -15.43 18.12 2.21
CA LYS A 100 -16.73 17.75 2.79
C LYS A 100 -16.94 16.24 2.77
N CYS A 101 -16.71 15.60 1.62
CA CYS A 101 -16.89 14.16 1.45
C CYS A 101 -15.92 13.35 2.33
N THR A 102 -14.63 13.69 2.33
CA THR A 102 -13.63 12.97 3.13
C THR A 102 -13.86 13.17 4.64
N ARG A 103 -14.26 14.38 5.08
CA ARG A 103 -14.65 14.65 6.47
C ARG A 103 -15.83 13.78 6.91
N LYS A 104 -16.87 13.72 6.07
CA LYS A 104 -18.03 12.88 6.32
C LYS A 104 -17.65 11.40 6.36
N ALA A 105 -16.82 10.94 5.42
CA ALA A 105 -16.36 9.55 5.41
C ALA A 105 -15.61 9.17 6.70
N PHE A 106 -14.72 10.02 7.20
CA PHE A 106 -14.04 9.76 8.47
C PHE A 106 -14.97 9.83 9.68
N SER A 107 -16.03 10.64 9.64
CA SER A 107 -17.02 10.70 10.73
C SER A 107 -17.95 9.48 10.78
N LEU A 108 -18.07 8.73 9.68
CA LEU A 108 -18.84 7.48 9.62
C LEU A 108 -18.10 6.28 10.24
N LEU A 109 -16.81 6.41 10.53
CA LEU A 109 -16.05 5.33 11.18
C LEU A 109 -16.62 5.05 12.59
N PRO A 110 -16.72 3.77 12.97
CA PRO A 110 -16.12 2.57 12.37
C PRO A 110 -16.91 1.90 11.24
N ASP A 111 -18.02 2.47 10.75
CA ASP A 111 -18.76 1.91 9.61
C ASP A 111 -17.97 2.12 8.30
N ILE A 112 -17.10 1.14 8.02
CA ILE A 112 -16.23 1.16 6.83
C ILE A 112 -17.04 1.12 5.52
N GLN A 113 -18.19 0.43 5.50
CA GLN A 113 -19.01 0.34 4.29
C GLN A 113 -19.64 1.68 3.95
N ALA A 114 -20.20 2.36 4.94
CA ALA A 114 -20.74 3.70 4.78
C ALA A 114 -19.63 4.69 4.35
N ALA A 115 -18.43 4.62 4.96
CA ALA A 115 -17.30 5.46 4.62
C ALA A 115 -16.81 5.23 3.17
N ILE A 116 -16.71 3.98 2.70
CA ILE A 116 -16.38 3.63 1.31
C ILE A 116 -17.43 4.16 0.34
N THR A 117 -18.71 4.01 0.67
CA THR A 117 -19.83 4.49 -0.14
C THR A 117 -19.78 6.01 -0.29
N GLU A 118 -19.57 6.73 0.81
CA GLU A 118 -19.42 8.18 0.81
C GLU A 118 -18.26 8.63 -0.08
N LEU A 119 -17.07 8.05 0.08
CA LEU A 119 -15.90 8.37 -0.74
C LEU A 119 -16.12 8.04 -2.22
N SER A 120 -16.88 6.99 -2.52
CA SER A 120 -17.16 6.57 -3.90
C SER A 120 -18.08 7.54 -4.66
N SER A 121 -18.64 8.54 -3.99
CA SER A 121 -19.35 9.66 -4.63
C SER A 121 -18.42 10.61 -5.39
N LEU A 122 -17.14 10.65 -5.04
CA LEU A 122 -16.14 11.45 -5.72
C LEU A 122 -15.72 10.80 -7.06
N LYS A 123 -15.45 11.63 -8.07
CA LYS A 123 -15.01 11.14 -9.39
C LYS A 123 -13.72 10.32 -9.25
N ALA A 124 -13.69 9.15 -9.86
CA ALA A 124 -12.58 8.20 -9.89
C ALA A 124 -12.22 7.53 -8.53
N LEU A 125 -13.03 7.66 -7.51
CA LEU A 125 -12.87 6.98 -6.23
C LEU A 125 -13.77 5.74 -6.14
N GLY A 126 -13.34 4.61 -6.69
CA GLY A 126 -13.93 3.31 -6.37
C GLY A 126 -13.36 2.74 -5.06
N PRO A 127 -13.86 1.57 -4.59
CA PRO A 127 -13.51 0.98 -3.30
C PRO A 127 -12.00 0.86 -3.03
N ALA A 128 -11.20 0.49 -4.05
CA ALA A 128 -9.74 0.39 -3.91
C ALA A 128 -9.05 1.76 -3.69
N THR A 129 -9.58 2.87 -4.21
CA THR A 129 -9.02 4.20 -3.94
C THR A 129 -9.55 4.75 -2.62
N ALA A 130 -10.82 4.52 -2.32
CA ALA A 130 -11.43 4.86 -1.03
C ALA A 130 -10.71 4.16 0.13
N SER A 131 -10.35 2.87 -0.03
CA SER A 131 -9.57 2.14 0.98
C SER A 131 -8.18 2.74 1.21
N ALA A 132 -7.54 3.31 0.17
CA ALA A 132 -6.26 4.01 0.35
C ALA A 132 -6.42 5.29 1.17
N VAL A 133 -7.51 6.04 0.98
CA VAL A 133 -7.82 7.22 1.78
C VAL A 133 -8.06 6.84 3.24
N LEU A 134 -8.90 5.83 3.49
CA LEU A 134 -9.21 5.38 4.85
C LEU A 134 -7.99 4.78 5.55
N ALA A 135 -7.16 4.00 4.85
CA ALA A 135 -5.95 3.41 5.43
C ALA A 135 -4.90 4.47 5.83
N ALA A 136 -4.85 5.62 5.14
CA ALA A 136 -3.98 6.72 5.54
C ALA A 136 -4.46 7.43 6.82
N GLY A 137 -5.79 7.64 6.98
CA GLY A 137 -6.34 8.40 8.09
C GLY A 137 -6.82 7.55 9.29
N ALA A 138 -7.11 6.25 9.07
CA ALA A 138 -7.58 5.32 10.09
C ALA A 138 -7.00 3.91 9.85
N PRO A 139 -5.66 3.76 9.91
CA PRO A 139 -4.99 2.49 9.63
C PRO A 139 -5.37 1.36 10.59
N GLU A 140 -5.86 1.71 11.76
CA GLU A 140 -6.41 0.78 12.76
C GLU A 140 -7.69 0.08 12.29
N LEU A 141 -8.48 0.74 11.44
CA LEU A 141 -9.78 0.25 10.99
C LEU A 141 -9.79 -0.20 9.53
N ALA A 142 -8.93 0.38 8.69
CA ALA A 142 -8.94 0.15 7.25
C ALA A 142 -7.59 -0.35 6.75
N ALA A 143 -7.63 -1.22 5.72
CA ALA A 143 -6.44 -1.67 4.99
C ALA A 143 -6.53 -1.26 3.53
N PHE A 144 -5.41 -0.85 2.94
CA PHE A 144 -5.37 -0.52 1.51
C PHE A 144 -5.58 -1.78 0.65
N MET A 145 -6.58 -1.74 -0.23
CA MET A 145 -6.89 -2.81 -1.18
C MET A 145 -5.95 -2.71 -2.39
N ALA A 146 -4.72 -3.22 -2.23
CA ALA A 146 -3.80 -3.39 -3.34
C ALA A 146 -4.08 -4.72 -4.06
N ASP A 147 -3.91 -4.76 -5.39
CA ASP A 147 -4.14 -5.96 -6.20
C ASP A 147 -3.32 -7.15 -5.63
N GLU A 148 -2.05 -6.91 -5.34
CA GLU A 148 -1.13 -7.90 -4.83
C GLU A 148 -1.53 -8.44 -3.44
N ALA A 149 -2.03 -7.55 -2.57
CA ALA A 149 -2.48 -7.96 -1.25
C ALA A 149 -3.73 -8.84 -1.32
N VAL A 150 -4.68 -8.51 -2.20
CA VAL A 150 -5.87 -9.34 -2.42
C VAL A 150 -5.49 -10.69 -3.04
N GLU A 151 -4.58 -10.69 -4.03
CA GLU A 151 -4.09 -11.91 -4.69
C GLU A 151 -3.32 -12.85 -3.75
N SER A 152 -2.71 -12.32 -2.68
CA SER A 152 -2.04 -13.14 -1.67
C SER A 152 -3.00 -13.98 -0.82
N ILE A 153 -4.29 -13.67 -0.86
CA ILE A 153 -5.36 -14.38 -0.13
C ILE A 153 -6.09 -15.31 -1.09
N PRO A 154 -5.88 -16.65 -1.04
CA PRO A 154 -6.36 -17.57 -2.07
C PRO A 154 -7.87 -17.52 -2.31
N CYS A 155 -8.68 -17.34 -1.26
CA CYS A 155 -10.14 -17.30 -1.35
C CYS A 155 -10.72 -16.02 -1.96
N LEU A 156 -9.88 -15.01 -2.27
CA LEU A 156 -10.31 -13.73 -2.83
C LEU A 156 -10.00 -13.57 -4.33
N LYS A 157 -9.57 -14.62 -4.99
CA LYS A 157 -9.37 -14.62 -6.45
C LYS A 157 -10.64 -15.07 -7.18
N PRO A 158 -11.02 -14.44 -8.31
CA PRO A 158 -10.44 -13.25 -8.94
C PRO A 158 -10.81 -11.96 -8.21
N ILE A 159 -9.96 -10.93 -8.34
CA ILE A 159 -10.19 -9.62 -7.70
C ILE A 159 -11.43 -8.95 -8.27
N GLN A 160 -12.30 -8.48 -7.38
CA GLN A 160 -13.45 -7.64 -7.70
C GLN A 160 -13.35 -6.30 -6.98
N TYR A 161 -13.42 -5.20 -7.71
CA TYR A 161 -13.33 -3.85 -7.13
C TYR A 161 -14.70 -3.36 -6.62
N THR A 162 -15.36 -4.18 -5.79
CA THR A 162 -16.65 -3.90 -5.17
C THR A 162 -16.51 -3.67 -3.67
N ALA A 163 -17.45 -2.93 -3.06
CA ALA A 163 -17.47 -2.73 -1.61
C ALA A 163 -17.61 -4.06 -0.86
N LYS A 164 -18.42 -5.01 -1.37
CA LYS A 164 -18.57 -6.35 -0.81
C LYS A 164 -17.23 -7.11 -0.79
N HIS A 165 -16.49 -7.09 -1.91
CA HIS A 165 -15.19 -7.76 -2.00
C HIS A 165 -14.15 -7.11 -1.06
N TYR A 166 -14.19 -5.79 -0.94
CA TYR A 166 -13.36 -5.08 0.03
C TYR A 166 -13.66 -5.49 1.47
N SER A 167 -14.94 -5.68 1.84
CA SER A 167 -15.28 -6.17 3.19
C SER A 167 -14.69 -7.54 3.49
N LEU A 168 -14.76 -8.47 2.53
CA LEU A 168 -14.16 -9.79 2.68
C LEU A 168 -12.63 -9.69 2.83
N TYR A 169 -12.00 -8.83 2.02
CA TYR A 169 -10.57 -8.58 2.14
C TYR A 169 -10.20 -8.01 3.51
N LEU A 170 -10.91 -6.98 3.97
CA LEU A 170 -10.65 -6.33 5.25
C LEU A 170 -10.83 -7.31 6.42
N GLN A 171 -11.89 -8.13 6.37
CA GLN A 171 -12.12 -9.17 7.38
C GLN A 171 -10.92 -10.13 7.47
N ARG A 172 -10.46 -10.68 6.34
CA ARG A 172 -9.33 -11.62 6.32
C ARG A 172 -8.03 -10.98 6.85
N VAL A 173 -7.76 -9.74 6.45
CA VAL A 173 -6.57 -9.02 6.93
C VAL A 173 -6.67 -8.74 8.43
N THR A 174 -7.85 -8.39 8.94
CA THR A 174 -8.07 -8.14 10.37
C THR A 174 -7.93 -9.44 11.18
N GLU A 175 -8.53 -10.55 10.73
CA GLU A 175 -8.39 -11.86 11.37
C GLU A 175 -6.92 -12.28 11.46
N ARG A 176 -6.15 -12.13 10.37
CA ARG A 176 -4.71 -12.44 10.34
C ARG A 176 -3.92 -11.53 11.27
N SER A 177 -4.19 -10.24 11.26
CA SER A 177 -3.55 -9.26 12.14
C SER A 177 -3.78 -9.60 13.63
N CYS A 178 -5.02 -9.93 14.01
CA CYS A 178 -5.34 -10.37 15.36
C CYS A 178 -4.63 -11.66 15.74
N SER A 179 -4.52 -12.63 14.81
CA SER A 179 -3.81 -13.88 15.05
C SER A 179 -2.32 -13.66 15.31
N LEU A 180 -1.66 -12.81 14.52
CA LEU A 180 -0.23 -12.49 14.66
C LEU A 180 0.09 -11.73 15.95
N ASN A 181 -0.87 -10.98 16.48
CA ASN A 181 -0.70 -10.19 17.70
C ASN A 181 -1.10 -10.94 18.99
N LYS A 182 -1.64 -12.16 18.88
CA LYS A 182 -1.89 -13.03 20.04
C LYS A 182 -0.56 -13.39 20.70
N GLY A 183 -0.36 -13.00 21.95
CA GLY A 183 0.87 -13.26 22.71
C GLY A 183 1.89 -12.14 22.70
N CYS A 184 1.63 -10.99 22.06
CA CYS A 184 2.45 -9.80 22.23
C CYS A 184 2.07 -9.08 23.54
N PRO A 185 2.97 -8.96 24.55
CA PRO A 185 2.66 -8.29 25.81
C PRO A 185 2.28 -6.82 25.66
N VAL A 186 2.73 -6.18 24.57
CA VAL A 186 2.44 -4.78 24.23
C VAL A 186 1.05 -4.61 23.62
N CYS A 187 0.47 -5.67 23.05
CA CYS A 187 -0.84 -5.65 22.40
C CYS A 187 -2.02 -5.78 23.38
N SER A 188 -1.79 -5.95 24.66
CA SER A 188 -2.84 -5.90 25.68
C SER A 188 -3.36 -4.48 25.94
N SER A 189 -2.68 -3.45 25.45
CA SER A 189 -3.18 -2.07 25.46
C SER A 189 -3.71 -1.72 24.05
N LEU A 190 -4.87 -1.08 23.99
CA LEU A 190 -5.50 -0.62 22.74
C LEU A 190 -4.53 0.15 21.82
N VAL A 191 -3.59 0.88 22.35
CA VAL A 191 -2.60 1.68 21.62
C VAL A 191 -1.53 0.82 20.95
N GLY A 192 -1.09 -0.27 21.58
CA GLY A 192 -0.11 -1.22 21.00
C GLY A 192 -0.72 -2.03 19.85
N LEU A 193 -1.98 -2.46 19.98
CA LEU A 193 -2.74 -3.12 18.92
C LEU A 193 -2.83 -2.27 17.64
N LEU A 194 -3.00 -0.96 17.78
CA LEU A 194 -3.22 -0.04 16.66
C LEU A 194 -1.96 0.19 15.82
N THR A 195 -0.79 0.27 16.44
CA THR A 195 0.49 0.47 15.74
C THR A 195 0.97 -0.80 15.02
N GLU A 196 0.78 -1.98 15.62
CA GLU A 196 1.16 -3.25 14.98
C GLU A 196 0.17 -3.70 13.89
N HIS A 197 -1.10 -3.36 14.00
CA HIS A 197 -2.09 -3.56 12.91
C HIS A 197 -1.70 -2.80 11.64
N ARG A 198 -1.17 -1.59 11.76
CA ARG A 198 -0.64 -0.83 10.62
C ARG A 198 0.44 -1.62 9.91
N ASN A 199 1.36 -2.21 10.65
CA ASN A 199 2.49 -2.95 10.12
C ASN A 199 2.07 -4.24 9.40
N ALA A 200 1.16 -5.03 9.98
CA ALA A 200 0.66 -6.24 9.33
C ALA A 200 -0.13 -5.95 8.05
N LYS A 201 -0.92 -4.87 8.04
CA LYS A 201 -1.69 -4.44 6.85
C LYS A 201 -0.80 -3.90 5.74
N ALA A 202 0.27 -3.16 6.08
CA ALA A 202 1.26 -2.68 5.11
C ALA A 202 2.02 -3.84 4.46
N LEU A 203 2.33 -4.90 5.21
CA LEU A 203 3.04 -6.08 4.69
C LEU A 203 2.27 -6.82 3.60
N LEU A 204 0.97 -7.01 3.78
CA LEU A 204 0.14 -7.67 2.77
C LEU A 204 0.07 -6.87 1.47
N SER A 205 0.06 -5.53 1.56
CA SER A 205 0.03 -4.68 0.38
C SER A 205 1.34 -4.67 -0.41
N ASP A 206 2.44 -5.15 0.18
CA ASP A 206 3.79 -5.01 -0.38
C ASP A 206 4.52 -6.33 -0.67
N TRP A 207 3.89 -7.47 -0.33
CA TRP A 207 4.47 -8.81 -0.54
C TRP A 207 4.90 -9.08 -1.99
N SER A 208 4.12 -8.64 -2.98
CA SER A 208 4.46 -8.85 -4.40
C SER A 208 5.75 -8.15 -4.83
N LEU A 209 6.21 -7.13 -4.07
CA LEU A 209 7.49 -6.47 -4.32
C LEU A 209 8.69 -7.38 -3.99
N SER A 210 8.47 -8.42 -3.22
CA SER A 210 9.48 -9.38 -2.77
C SER A 210 9.50 -10.68 -3.57
N SER A 211 8.65 -10.84 -4.60
CA SER A 211 8.58 -12.07 -5.41
C SER A 211 9.88 -12.38 -6.14
N PRO A 212 10.27 -13.65 -6.22
CA PRO A 212 11.52 -14.11 -6.88
C PRO A 212 11.65 -13.67 -8.34
N SER A 213 10.54 -13.44 -9.05
CA SER A 213 10.53 -12.94 -10.43
C SER A 213 11.15 -11.54 -10.54
N THR A 214 11.03 -10.69 -9.53
CA THR A 214 11.64 -9.36 -9.50
C THR A 214 13.13 -9.43 -9.18
N GLN A 215 13.58 -10.44 -8.42
CA GLN A 215 14.99 -10.65 -8.10
C GLN A 215 15.82 -11.15 -9.30
N ARG A 216 15.22 -11.91 -10.23
CA ARG A 216 15.94 -12.39 -11.44
C ARG A 216 16.32 -11.25 -12.39
N THR A 217 15.54 -10.19 -12.46
CA THR A 217 15.84 -9.04 -13.33
C THR A 217 17.00 -8.19 -12.80
N VAL A 218 17.20 -8.13 -11.49
CA VAL A 218 18.31 -7.37 -10.88
C VAL A 218 19.66 -8.09 -11.02
N LYS A 219 19.69 -9.43 -10.97
CA LYS A 219 20.92 -10.21 -11.15
C LYS A 219 21.51 -10.15 -12.57
N ARG A 220 20.72 -9.81 -13.59
CA ARG A 220 21.20 -9.70 -14.99
C ARG A 220 21.85 -8.36 -15.33
N ALA A 221 21.74 -7.34 -14.50
CA ALA A 221 22.31 -6.01 -14.74
C ALA A 221 23.75 -5.82 -14.19
N GLY A 222 24.33 -6.84 -13.55
CA GLY A 222 25.63 -6.75 -12.88
C GLY A 222 26.69 -7.69 -13.46
N HIS A 223 27.00 -7.62 -14.76
CA HIS A 223 28.27 -8.18 -15.27
C HIS A 223 29.24 -7.03 -15.44
N PRO A 224 30.38 -7.01 -14.71
CA PRO A 224 31.46 -6.10 -15.01
C PRO A 224 32.13 -6.54 -16.32
N THR A 225 32.22 -5.65 -17.28
CA THR A 225 33.03 -5.82 -18.47
C THR A 225 34.48 -6.06 -18.09
N ARG A 226 34.95 -7.19 -18.49
CA ARG A 226 36.33 -7.67 -18.36
C ARG A 226 37.25 -6.71 -19.11
N TRP A 227 38.11 -6.00 -18.40
CA TRP A 227 39.25 -5.29 -18.97
C TRP A 227 40.29 -6.33 -19.43
N SER A 228 40.40 -6.50 -20.72
CA SER A 228 41.54 -7.22 -21.31
C SER A 228 42.73 -6.28 -21.39
N SER A 229 43.72 -6.54 -20.57
CA SER A 229 45.05 -5.97 -20.68
C SER A 229 45.70 -6.47 -21.97
N VAL A 230 45.91 -5.57 -22.92
CA VAL A 230 46.83 -5.82 -24.05
C VAL A 230 48.20 -5.36 -23.59
N CYS A 231 49.05 -6.36 -23.33
CA CYS A 231 50.47 -6.19 -23.13
C CYS A 231 51.12 -6.07 -24.50
N GLY A 232 51.61 -4.89 -24.87
CA GLY A 232 52.44 -4.68 -26.02
C GLY A 232 53.84 -5.20 -25.76
N ARG A 233 54.37 -6.03 -26.65
CA ARG A 233 55.81 -6.28 -26.79
C ARG A 233 56.35 -5.44 -27.94
N GLY A 234 57.46 -4.80 -27.63
CA GLY A 234 58.22 -4.04 -28.52
C GLY A 234 59.03 -4.85 -29.58
N LEU A 235 59.44 -4.16 -30.56
CA LEU A 235 60.77 -4.06 -31.11
C LEU A 235 60.82 -2.69 -31.77
#